data_8b9dbf5319bad4df02869217b4fe3040
#
_entry.id   8b9dbf5319bad4df02869217b4fe3040
#
_cell.length_a   1.000
_cell.length_b   1.000
_cell.length_c   1.000
_cell.angle_alpha   90.00
_cell.angle_beta   90.00
_cell.angle_gamma   90.00
#
_symmetry.space_group_name_H-M   'P 1'
#
loop_
_entity.id
_entity.type
_entity.pdbx_description
1 polymer ?
#
loop_
_entity_poly.entity_id
_entity_poly.type
_entity_poly.pdbx_seq_one_letter_code
_entity_poly.pdbx_strand_id
1 'polypeptide(L)'
;MSPSSEPYVCSADHAGWLSTPVRRLITDPRRLLNGLVGPGAAAADLGCGPGFFTLPLAEAVGDGGSVVAVDLQAAMLEKVRERAEKRGLMPRIRLHQCGPDSLGLEDAGPLDFALAFWMIHEVPGRAGMLAEVHGALRPGGRLLAVEPKGHVGPAAWDGTLEDAAAAGFAVIARPKVALSRAALLERAAT
;
A
#
# COMPACT_ATOMS: atom_id res chain seq x y z
N MET A 1 -12.88 33.07 -10.26
CA MET A 1 -13.41 31.80 -9.73
C MET A 1 -12.39 30.73 -10.09
N SER A 2 -11.54 30.35 -9.13
CA SER A 2 -10.56 29.28 -9.31
C SER A 2 -11.27 27.93 -9.22
N PRO A 3 -10.92 26.91 -10.03
CA PRO A 3 -11.50 25.59 -9.88
C PRO A 3 -11.01 24.99 -8.57
N SER A 4 -11.95 24.48 -7.77
CA SER A 4 -11.70 23.75 -6.53
C SER A 4 -10.86 22.52 -6.85
N SER A 5 -9.62 22.50 -6.32
CA SER A 5 -8.74 21.33 -6.33
C SER A 5 -9.20 20.32 -5.28
N GLU A 6 -10.32 19.64 -5.52
CA GLU A 6 -10.60 18.43 -4.75
C GLU A 6 -9.59 17.35 -5.17
N PRO A 7 -8.95 16.65 -4.23
CA PRO A 7 -8.05 15.56 -4.56
C PRO A 7 -8.84 14.48 -5.32
N TYR A 8 -8.31 14.05 -6.46
CA TYR A 8 -8.92 13.00 -7.28
C TYR A 8 -8.77 11.65 -6.58
N VAL A 9 -9.68 11.39 -5.65
CA VAL A 9 -9.79 10.08 -4.98
C VAL A 9 -10.67 9.19 -5.85
N CYS A 10 -10.19 8.01 -6.22
CA CYS A 10 -10.97 7.03 -6.98
C CYS A 10 -12.29 6.73 -6.26
N SER A 11 -13.43 7.11 -6.85
CA SER A 11 -14.71 6.97 -6.18
C SER A 11 -15.05 5.50 -5.91
N ALA A 12 -15.78 5.23 -4.81
CA ALA A 12 -16.24 3.89 -4.43
C ALA A 12 -17.05 3.20 -5.55
N ASP A 13 -17.64 3.96 -6.46
CA ASP A 13 -18.42 3.46 -7.60
C ASP A 13 -17.54 2.83 -8.68
N HIS A 14 -16.26 3.24 -8.81
CA HIS A 14 -15.28 2.63 -9.71
C HIS A 14 -14.54 1.43 -9.09
N ALA A 15 -14.79 1.12 -7.81
CA ALA A 15 -14.17 -0.01 -7.12
C ALA A 15 -14.51 -1.38 -7.75
N GLY A 16 -15.56 -1.46 -8.55
CA GLY A 16 -15.92 -2.65 -9.33
C GLY A 16 -14.79 -3.08 -10.28
N TRP A 17 -14.16 -2.13 -10.99
CA TRP A 17 -13.04 -2.41 -11.89
C TRP A 17 -11.77 -2.82 -11.14
N LEU A 18 -11.53 -2.23 -9.96
CA LEU A 18 -10.38 -2.56 -9.09
C LEU A 18 -10.42 -4.00 -8.54
N SER A 19 -11.57 -4.66 -8.56
CA SER A 19 -11.76 -6.02 -8.06
C SER A 19 -12.06 -7.06 -9.14
N THR A 20 -11.94 -6.72 -10.44
CA THR A 20 -12.26 -7.63 -11.53
C THR A 20 -11.24 -8.77 -11.68
N PRO A 21 -11.67 -9.97 -12.18
CA PRO A 21 -10.75 -11.06 -12.51
C PRO A 21 -9.67 -10.64 -13.52
N VAL A 22 -9.95 -9.65 -14.37
CA VAL A 22 -8.99 -9.07 -15.32
C VAL A 22 -7.77 -8.46 -14.63
N ARG A 23 -7.94 -7.79 -13.48
CA ARG A 23 -6.80 -7.27 -12.70
C ARG A 23 -5.87 -8.38 -12.21
N ARG A 24 -6.41 -9.57 -11.87
CA ARG A 24 -5.60 -10.73 -11.48
C ARG A 24 -4.78 -11.32 -12.63
N LEU A 25 -5.25 -11.19 -13.87
CA LEU A 25 -4.48 -11.59 -15.05
C LEU A 25 -3.29 -10.64 -15.30
N ILE A 26 -3.43 -9.37 -14.93
CA ILE A 26 -2.37 -8.35 -15.08
C ILE A 26 -1.40 -8.40 -13.90
N THR A 27 -1.91 -8.59 -12.68
CA THR A 27 -1.09 -8.62 -11.46
C THR A 27 -1.61 -9.70 -10.52
N ASP A 28 -0.86 -10.79 -10.37
CA ASP A 28 -1.10 -11.81 -9.35
C ASP A 28 -0.50 -11.33 -8.02
N PRO A 29 -1.33 -11.01 -7.00
CA PRO A 29 -0.85 -10.52 -5.72
C PRO A 29 0.08 -11.50 -5.00
N ARG A 30 -0.23 -12.81 -5.04
CA ARG A 30 0.57 -13.83 -4.37
C ARG A 30 1.96 -13.93 -4.99
N ARG A 31 2.04 -13.86 -6.32
CA ARG A 31 3.31 -13.88 -7.04
C ARG A 31 4.13 -12.61 -6.74
N LEU A 32 3.48 -11.45 -6.67
CA LEU A 32 4.16 -10.18 -6.37
C LEU A 32 4.72 -10.16 -4.95
N LEU A 33 3.97 -10.69 -3.97
CA LEU A 33 4.34 -10.70 -2.56
C LEU A 33 5.33 -11.80 -2.18
N ASN A 34 5.53 -12.79 -3.07
CA ASN A 34 6.42 -13.92 -2.80
C ASN A 34 7.85 -13.47 -2.50
N GLY A 35 8.40 -13.90 -1.37
CA GLY A 35 9.74 -13.50 -0.89
C GLY A 35 9.83 -12.07 -0.31
N LEU A 36 8.73 -11.30 -0.35
CA LEU A 36 8.68 -9.96 0.26
C LEU A 36 8.11 -9.98 1.68
N VAL A 37 7.13 -10.84 1.91
CA VAL A 37 6.47 -11.01 3.21
C VAL A 37 6.30 -12.49 3.49
N GLY A 38 6.37 -12.89 4.76
CA GLY A 38 6.29 -14.28 5.18
C GLY A 38 5.59 -14.46 6.52
N PRO A 39 5.50 -15.71 7.01
CA PRO A 39 4.83 -16.03 8.25
C PRO A 39 5.39 -15.24 9.44
N GLY A 40 4.49 -14.73 10.29
CA GLY A 40 4.81 -13.94 11.47
C GLY A 40 5.07 -12.46 11.22
N ALA A 41 5.08 -12.00 9.95
CA ALA A 41 5.36 -10.62 9.64
C ALA A 41 4.21 -9.68 10.02
N ALA A 42 4.57 -8.46 10.44
CA ALA A 42 3.67 -7.33 10.56
C ALA A 42 3.72 -6.52 9.25
N ALA A 43 2.59 -6.38 8.58
CA ALA A 43 2.51 -5.71 7.27
C ALA A 43 1.45 -4.62 7.24
N ALA A 44 1.57 -3.68 6.29
CA ALA A 44 0.54 -2.70 5.98
C ALA A 44 0.20 -2.71 4.48
N ASP A 45 -1.10 -2.57 4.16
CA ASP A 45 -1.62 -2.34 2.82
C ASP A 45 -2.17 -0.91 2.77
N LEU A 46 -1.42 -0.01 2.14
CA LEU A 46 -1.70 1.42 2.11
C LEU A 46 -2.55 1.75 0.88
N GLY A 47 -3.71 2.41 1.09
CA GLY A 47 -4.72 2.57 0.05
C GLY A 47 -5.28 1.21 -0.37
N CYS A 48 -5.71 0.41 0.61
CA CYS A 48 -6.02 -1.00 0.43
C CYS A 48 -7.20 -1.27 -0.52
N GLY A 49 -8.02 -0.26 -0.79
CA GLY A 49 -9.24 -0.39 -1.55
C GLY A 49 -10.10 -1.53 -1.02
N PRO A 50 -10.76 -2.32 -1.88
CA PRO A 50 -11.60 -3.42 -1.44
C PRO A 50 -10.81 -4.69 -1.05
N GLY A 51 -9.52 -4.60 -0.71
CA GLY A 51 -8.71 -5.70 -0.19
C GLY A 51 -8.06 -6.62 -1.22
N PHE A 52 -7.72 -6.10 -2.39
CA PHE A 52 -7.08 -6.90 -3.44
C PHE A 52 -5.74 -7.48 -3.00
N PHE A 53 -4.93 -6.71 -2.28
CA PHE A 53 -3.67 -7.15 -1.69
C PHE A 53 -3.79 -7.52 -0.21
N THR A 54 -4.70 -6.88 0.55
CA THR A 54 -4.90 -7.15 1.97
C THR A 54 -5.12 -8.63 2.27
N LEU A 55 -6.01 -9.29 1.50
CA LEU A 55 -6.32 -10.70 1.74
C LEU A 55 -5.13 -11.63 1.43
N PRO A 56 -4.42 -11.50 0.30
CA PRO A 56 -3.17 -12.21 0.06
C PRO A 56 -2.06 -11.93 1.08
N LEU A 57 -1.94 -10.69 1.58
CA LEU A 57 -1.03 -10.37 2.68
C LEU A 57 -1.39 -11.12 3.95
N ALA A 58 -2.67 -11.11 4.33
CA ALA A 58 -3.15 -11.85 5.51
C ALA A 58 -2.96 -13.38 5.40
N GLU A 59 -3.04 -13.92 4.19
CA GLU A 59 -2.68 -15.32 3.93
C GLU A 59 -1.17 -15.55 4.12
N ALA A 60 -0.33 -14.64 3.60
CA ALA A 60 1.12 -14.77 3.63
C ALA A 60 1.70 -14.62 5.04
N VAL A 61 1.19 -13.69 5.86
CA VAL A 61 1.67 -13.50 7.25
C VAL A 61 1.25 -14.64 8.18
N GLY A 62 0.22 -15.40 7.86
CA GLY A 62 -0.25 -16.54 8.67
C GLY A 62 -0.79 -16.12 10.04
N ASP A 63 -1.02 -17.10 10.93
CA ASP A 63 -1.65 -16.89 12.25
C ASP A 63 -0.77 -16.10 13.23
N GLY A 64 0.54 -16.12 13.03
CA GLY A 64 1.50 -15.38 13.87
C GLY A 64 1.77 -13.95 13.41
N GLY A 65 1.21 -13.52 12.27
CA GLY A 65 1.43 -12.21 11.71
C GLY A 65 0.18 -11.32 11.71
N SER A 66 0.34 -10.10 11.23
CA SER A 66 -0.76 -9.12 11.18
C SER A 66 -0.67 -8.23 9.94
N VAL A 67 -1.82 -7.72 9.50
CA VAL A 67 -1.94 -6.77 8.40
C VAL A 67 -2.77 -5.58 8.84
N VAL A 68 -2.24 -4.37 8.69
CA VAL A 68 -3.03 -3.14 8.80
C VAL A 68 -3.51 -2.76 7.40
N ALA A 69 -4.83 -2.78 7.20
CA ALA A 69 -5.47 -2.33 5.96
C ALA A 69 -5.86 -0.86 6.13
N VAL A 70 -5.19 0.02 5.39
CA VAL A 70 -5.34 1.49 5.50
C VAL A 70 -6.06 2.02 4.29
N ASP A 71 -7.14 2.76 4.48
CA ASP A 71 -7.84 3.46 3.40
C ASP A 71 -8.53 4.72 3.94
N LEU A 72 -8.65 5.74 3.09
CA LEU A 72 -9.40 6.96 3.40
C LEU A 72 -10.91 6.69 3.47
N GLN A 73 -11.40 5.76 2.65
CA GLN A 73 -12.82 5.50 2.48
C GLN A 73 -13.29 4.35 3.38
N ALA A 74 -14.13 4.63 4.37
CA ALA A 74 -14.74 3.62 5.25
C ALA A 74 -15.46 2.51 4.46
N ALA A 75 -16.07 2.85 3.31
CA ALA A 75 -16.74 1.88 2.43
C ALA A 75 -15.79 0.84 1.83
N MET A 76 -14.50 1.17 1.64
CA MET A 76 -13.48 0.22 1.18
C MET A 76 -13.10 -0.74 2.31
N LEU A 77 -12.91 -0.22 3.51
CA LEU A 77 -12.61 -1.02 4.69
C LEU A 77 -13.74 -2.01 5.01
N GLU A 78 -14.99 -1.61 4.82
CA GLU A 78 -16.12 -2.53 4.99
C GLU A 78 -16.10 -3.67 3.97
N LYS A 79 -15.75 -3.39 2.71
CA LYS A 79 -15.54 -4.45 1.69
C LYS A 79 -14.38 -5.39 2.06
N VAL A 80 -13.31 -4.86 2.68
CA VAL A 80 -12.22 -5.71 3.22
C VAL A 80 -12.77 -6.60 4.32
N ARG A 81 -13.53 -6.05 5.29
CA ARG A 81 -14.14 -6.80 6.38
C ARG A 81 -14.97 -7.98 5.88
N GLU A 82 -15.97 -7.69 5.03
CA GLU A 82 -16.85 -8.72 4.47
C GLU A 82 -16.10 -9.86 3.78
N ARG A 83 -15.05 -9.51 3.02
CA ARG A 83 -14.25 -10.48 2.28
C ARG A 83 -13.32 -11.29 3.18
N ALA A 84 -12.76 -10.64 4.20
CA ALA A 84 -11.88 -11.26 5.18
C ALA A 84 -12.66 -12.24 6.08
N GLU A 85 -13.85 -11.86 6.52
CA GLU A 85 -14.74 -12.72 7.32
C GLU A 85 -15.12 -13.99 6.57
N LYS A 86 -15.53 -13.88 5.28
CA LYS A 86 -15.84 -15.02 4.41
C LYS A 86 -14.69 -15.99 4.24
N ARG A 87 -13.45 -15.58 4.54
CA ARG A 87 -12.24 -16.40 4.41
C ARG A 87 -11.59 -16.75 5.74
N GLY A 88 -12.17 -16.33 6.87
CA GLY A 88 -11.58 -16.51 8.19
C GLY A 88 -10.26 -15.76 8.41
N LEU A 89 -10.03 -14.64 7.67
CA LEU A 89 -8.80 -13.86 7.74
C LEU A 89 -8.88 -12.64 8.66
N MET A 90 -10.09 -12.28 9.14
CA MET A 90 -10.31 -11.10 9.97
C MET A 90 -9.41 -11.06 11.24
N PRO A 91 -9.13 -12.18 11.92
CA PRO A 91 -8.24 -12.17 13.09
C PRO A 91 -6.82 -11.64 12.84
N ARG A 92 -6.37 -11.63 11.57
CA ARG A 92 -5.05 -11.16 11.15
C ARG A 92 -5.07 -9.73 10.60
N ILE A 93 -6.27 -9.12 10.44
CA ILE A 93 -6.43 -7.84 9.76
C ILE A 93 -6.97 -6.80 10.73
N ARG A 94 -6.24 -5.70 10.88
CA ARG A 94 -6.70 -4.47 11.51
C ARG A 94 -7.13 -3.49 10.43
N LEU A 95 -8.40 -3.08 10.45
CA LEU A 95 -8.90 -2.03 9.56
C LEU A 95 -8.59 -0.67 10.17
N HIS A 96 -8.02 0.22 9.38
CA HIS A 96 -7.63 1.56 9.81
C HIS A 96 -8.08 2.60 8.78
N GLN A 97 -9.01 3.46 9.19
CA GLN A 97 -9.41 4.59 8.36
C GLN A 97 -8.45 5.75 8.61
N CYS A 98 -7.74 6.16 7.56
CA CYS A 98 -6.82 7.29 7.62
C CYS A 98 -7.51 8.63 7.35
N GLY A 99 -6.80 9.72 7.63
CA GLY A 99 -7.20 11.07 7.23
C GLY A 99 -6.72 11.43 5.81
N PRO A 100 -7.15 12.58 5.28
CA PRO A 100 -6.71 13.04 3.95
C PRO A 100 -5.24 13.47 3.94
N ASP A 101 -4.69 13.88 5.07
CA ASP A 101 -3.35 14.46 5.19
C ASP A 101 -2.35 13.55 5.93
N SER A 102 -2.81 12.42 6.48
CA SER A 102 -1.98 11.50 7.26
C SER A 102 -2.52 10.07 7.16
N LEU A 103 -1.61 9.10 7.09
CA LEU A 103 -1.96 7.68 7.16
C LEU A 103 -2.29 7.22 8.59
N GLY A 104 -1.84 7.97 9.62
CA GLY A 104 -2.07 7.64 11.03
C GLY A 104 -1.42 6.32 11.44
N LEU A 105 -0.15 6.11 11.08
CA LEU A 105 0.56 4.84 11.28
C LEU A 105 1.30 4.74 12.63
N GLU A 106 1.12 5.69 13.55
CA GLU A 106 1.86 5.77 14.82
C GLU A 106 1.70 4.48 15.65
N ASP A 107 0.51 3.88 15.61
CA ASP A 107 0.19 2.64 16.32
C ASP A 107 0.23 1.39 15.41
N ALA A 108 0.75 1.52 14.19
CA ALA A 108 0.78 0.41 13.23
C ALA A 108 2.03 -0.47 13.36
N GLY A 109 3.12 0.11 13.85
CA GLY A 109 4.44 -0.52 13.83
C GLY A 109 4.87 -1.20 15.12
N PRO A 110 6.08 -1.76 15.11
CA PRO A 110 7.01 -1.79 13.99
C PRO A 110 6.61 -2.76 12.88
N LEU A 111 6.56 -2.27 11.65
CA LEU A 111 6.21 -3.07 10.47
C LEU A 111 7.45 -3.70 9.82
N ASP A 112 7.31 -4.94 9.34
CA ASP A 112 8.30 -5.61 8.48
C ASP A 112 8.17 -5.19 7.03
N PHE A 113 6.94 -4.93 6.59
CA PHE A 113 6.61 -4.66 5.20
C PHE A 113 5.44 -3.70 5.06
N ALA A 114 5.52 -2.81 4.09
CA ALA A 114 4.40 -1.98 3.64
C ALA A 114 4.24 -2.11 2.12
N LEU A 115 3.00 -2.06 1.65
CA LEU A 115 2.65 -2.01 0.23
C LEU A 115 1.90 -0.72 -0.06
N ALA A 116 2.36 0.04 -1.05
CA ALA A 116 1.63 1.15 -1.66
C ALA A 116 1.44 0.85 -3.14
N PHE A 117 0.24 0.40 -3.53
CA PHE A 117 -0.05 -0.05 -4.89
C PHE A 117 -1.08 0.84 -5.57
N TRP A 118 -0.62 1.71 -6.47
CA TRP A 118 -1.42 2.66 -7.24
C TRP A 118 -2.17 3.66 -6.36
N MET A 119 -1.50 4.19 -5.33
CA MET A 119 -2.12 5.13 -4.42
C MET A 119 -1.27 6.37 -4.11
N ILE A 120 0.07 6.30 -4.29
CA ILE A 120 0.96 7.42 -3.89
C ILE A 120 0.65 8.70 -4.68
N HIS A 121 0.29 8.56 -5.96
CA HIS A 121 -0.05 9.69 -6.82
C HIS A 121 -1.38 10.40 -6.45
N GLU A 122 -2.21 9.78 -5.62
CA GLU A 122 -3.46 10.34 -5.11
C GLU A 122 -3.25 11.14 -3.80
N VAL A 123 -2.07 11.00 -3.15
CA VAL A 123 -1.78 11.64 -1.85
C VAL A 123 -1.21 13.04 -2.06
N PRO A 124 -1.87 14.11 -1.57
CA PRO A 124 -1.40 15.48 -1.72
C PRO A 124 -0.03 15.73 -1.06
N GLY A 125 0.20 15.12 0.10
CA GLY A 125 1.41 15.27 0.91
C GLY A 125 2.38 14.09 0.81
N ARG A 126 2.77 13.67 -0.41
CA ARG A 126 3.59 12.46 -0.67
C ARG A 126 4.84 12.35 0.21
N ALA A 127 5.59 13.42 0.38
CA ALA A 127 6.81 13.43 1.21
C ALA A 127 6.49 13.12 2.69
N GLY A 128 5.42 13.72 3.24
CA GLY A 128 4.94 13.44 4.59
C GLY A 128 4.48 12.01 4.76
N MET A 129 3.69 11.50 3.80
CA MET A 129 3.26 10.11 3.78
C MET A 129 4.45 9.13 3.78
N LEU A 130 5.47 9.37 2.95
CA LEU A 130 6.66 8.53 2.90
C LEU A 130 7.45 8.57 4.23
N ALA A 131 7.52 9.73 4.89
CA ALA A 131 8.12 9.86 6.21
C ALA A 131 7.35 9.08 7.29
N GLU A 132 6.00 9.12 7.28
CA GLU A 132 5.18 8.29 8.16
C GLU A 132 5.43 6.79 7.96
N VAL A 133 5.44 6.33 6.70
CA VAL A 133 5.72 4.92 6.37
C VAL A 133 7.12 4.52 6.83
N HIS A 134 8.12 5.39 6.59
CA HIS A 134 9.49 5.16 7.08
C HIS A 134 9.52 5.03 8.61
N GLY A 135 8.82 5.91 9.34
CA GLY A 135 8.73 5.87 10.80
C GLY A 135 8.08 4.59 11.34
N ALA A 136 7.05 4.09 10.65
CA ALA A 136 6.31 2.88 11.03
C ALA A 136 7.06 1.57 10.73
N LEU A 137 7.94 1.55 9.73
CA LEU A 137 8.77 0.39 9.43
C LEU A 137 9.87 0.21 10.47
N ARG A 138 10.22 -1.02 10.84
CA ARG A 138 11.43 -1.31 11.61
C ARG A 138 12.71 -1.06 10.79
N PRO A 139 13.88 -0.90 11.38
CA PRO A 139 15.15 -0.96 10.66
C PRO A 139 15.24 -2.23 9.81
N GLY A 140 15.60 -2.11 8.52
CA GLY A 140 15.55 -3.19 7.54
C GLY A 140 14.14 -3.56 7.05
N GLY A 141 13.10 -2.88 7.51
CA GLY A 141 11.74 -3.00 6.99
C GLY A 141 11.62 -2.41 5.58
N ARG A 142 10.67 -2.93 4.78
CA ARG A 142 10.60 -2.63 3.35
C ARG A 142 9.26 -2.07 2.91
N LEU A 143 9.30 -1.11 1.99
CA LEU A 143 8.12 -0.58 1.27
C LEU A 143 8.20 -1.01 -0.20
N LEU A 144 7.18 -1.69 -0.70
CA LEU A 144 6.98 -1.88 -2.13
C LEU A 144 6.07 -0.76 -2.65
N ALA A 145 6.66 0.19 -3.36
CA ALA A 145 5.95 1.27 -4.05
C ALA A 145 5.70 0.86 -5.51
N VAL A 146 4.44 0.93 -5.96
CA VAL A 146 4.03 0.58 -7.33
C VAL A 146 3.07 1.63 -7.86
N GLU A 147 3.40 2.24 -9.00
CA GLU A 147 2.60 3.30 -9.61
C GLU A 147 2.25 3.01 -11.08
N PRO A 148 1.02 3.32 -11.56
CA PRO A 148 0.60 3.01 -12.91
C PRO A 148 1.27 3.94 -13.93
N LYS A 149 1.87 3.38 -14.98
CA LYS A 149 2.55 4.16 -16.04
C LYS A 149 1.62 5.12 -16.79
N GLY A 150 0.34 4.81 -16.82
CA GLY A 150 -0.67 5.66 -17.48
C GLY A 150 -0.97 6.94 -16.73
N HIS A 151 -0.79 6.97 -15.40
CA HIS A 151 -1.06 8.14 -14.55
C HIS A 151 0.24 8.81 -14.09
N VAL A 152 1.30 8.03 -13.86
CA VAL A 152 2.57 8.52 -13.32
C VAL A 152 3.64 8.45 -14.39
N GLY A 153 4.02 9.61 -14.94
CA GLY A 153 5.11 9.74 -15.90
C GLY A 153 6.50 9.52 -15.26
N PRO A 154 7.58 9.44 -16.09
CA PRO A 154 8.94 9.23 -15.57
C PRO A 154 9.36 10.27 -14.53
N ALA A 155 9.21 11.56 -14.83
CA ALA A 155 9.62 12.64 -13.92
C ALA A 155 8.86 12.64 -12.58
N ALA A 156 7.54 12.35 -12.61
CA ALA A 156 6.75 12.23 -11.38
C ALA A 156 7.19 11.02 -10.54
N TRP A 157 7.55 9.92 -11.19
CA TRP A 157 8.09 8.76 -10.52
C TRP A 157 9.48 9.02 -9.91
N ASP A 158 10.36 9.71 -10.64
CA ASP A 158 11.68 10.09 -10.13
C ASP A 158 11.54 11.01 -8.90
N GLY A 159 10.61 11.98 -8.92
CA GLY A 159 10.27 12.78 -7.76
C GLY A 159 9.73 11.96 -6.56
N THR A 160 8.99 10.87 -6.81
CA THR A 160 8.57 9.95 -5.74
C THR A 160 9.78 9.27 -5.09
N LEU A 161 10.77 8.87 -5.88
CA LEU A 161 11.99 8.25 -5.36
C LEU A 161 12.91 9.25 -4.65
N GLU A 162 12.94 10.51 -5.09
CA GLU A 162 13.64 11.60 -4.39
C GLU A 162 13.03 11.87 -3.02
N ASP A 163 11.69 11.96 -2.94
CA ASP A 163 11.00 12.12 -1.66
C ASP A 163 11.22 10.91 -0.74
N ALA A 164 11.24 9.70 -1.28
CA ALA A 164 11.54 8.49 -0.52
C ALA A 164 12.97 8.51 0.03
N ALA A 165 13.95 8.93 -0.79
CA ALA A 165 15.33 9.08 -0.35
C ALA A 165 15.46 10.15 0.75
N ALA A 166 14.76 11.28 0.61
CA ALA A 166 14.73 12.32 1.63
C ALA A 166 14.10 11.85 2.95
N ALA A 167 13.13 10.92 2.89
CA ALA A 167 12.54 10.27 4.06
C ALA A 167 13.47 9.20 4.70
N GLY A 168 14.60 8.85 4.07
CA GLY A 168 15.57 7.88 4.60
C GLY A 168 15.49 6.47 3.99
N PHE A 169 14.75 6.31 2.91
CA PHE A 169 14.70 5.04 2.17
C PHE A 169 15.87 4.87 1.20
N ALA A 170 16.36 3.63 1.09
CA ALA A 170 17.24 3.19 0.01
C ALA A 170 16.46 2.34 -1.00
N VAL A 171 16.66 2.58 -2.30
CA VAL A 171 16.12 1.69 -3.36
C VAL A 171 16.97 0.45 -3.45
N ILE A 172 16.44 -0.72 -3.07
CA ILE A 172 17.19 -1.99 -3.08
C ILE A 172 16.85 -2.88 -4.28
N ALA A 173 15.67 -2.66 -4.92
CA ALA A 173 15.30 -3.37 -6.15
C ALA A 173 14.29 -2.59 -6.98
N ARG A 174 14.16 -2.94 -8.27
CA ARG A 174 13.15 -2.42 -9.18
C ARG A 174 12.41 -3.59 -9.83
N PRO A 175 11.42 -4.19 -9.12
CA PRO A 175 10.69 -5.34 -9.64
C PRO A 175 9.89 -4.96 -10.89
N LYS A 176 9.78 -5.92 -11.83
CA LYS A 176 8.94 -5.74 -13.03
C LYS A 176 7.48 -6.03 -12.68
N VAL A 177 6.66 -4.98 -12.67
CA VAL A 177 5.20 -5.07 -12.50
C VAL A 177 4.53 -4.59 -13.79
N ALA A 178 3.60 -5.39 -14.30
CA ALA A 178 2.93 -5.09 -15.56
C ALA A 178 2.26 -3.71 -15.52
N LEU A 179 2.42 -2.92 -16.59
CA LEU A 179 1.87 -1.57 -16.76
C LEU A 179 2.27 -0.57 -15.66
N SER A 180 3.26 -0.89 -14.84
CA SER A 180 3.62 -0.08 -13.67
C SER A 180 5.11 0.25 -13.62
N ARG A 181 5.44 1.28 -12.83
CA ARG A 181 6.75 1.56 -12.26
C ARG A 181 6.77 0.98 -10.86
N ALA A 182 7.84 0.35 -10.45
CA ALA A 182 7.93 -0.23 -9.12
C ALA A 182 9.34 -0.07 -8.53
N ALA A 183 9.40 0.14 -7.23
CA ALA A 183 10.62 0.12 -6.44
C ALA A 183 10.38 -0.59 -5.11
N LEU A 184 11.32 -1.43 -4.72
CA LEU A 184 11.42 -1.94 -3.37
C LEU A 184 12.38 -1.04 -2.63
N LEU A 185 11.85 -0.39 -1.61
CA LEU A 185 12.53 0.58 -0.76
C LEU A 185 12.81 -0.06 0.59
N GLU A 186 13.94 0.21 1.20
CA GLU A 186 14.29 -0.32 2.52
C GLU A 186 14.60 0.83 3.48
N ARG A 187 14.07 0.77 4.69
CA ARG A 187 14.54 1.59 5.79
C ARG A 187 15.92 1.10 6.23
N ALA A 188 16.95 1.95 6.11
CA ALA A 188 18.30 1.58 6.51
C ALA A 188 18.35 1.03 7.94
N ALA A 189 19.14 -0.01 8.16
CA ALA A 189 19.49 -0.48 9.50
C ALA A 189 20.54 0.49 10.07
N THR A 190 20.10 1.41 10.92
CA THR A 190 21.00 2.26 11.73
C THR A 190 21.36 1.56 13.02
#